data_c36a4e1558b70f3892de8820130f382f
#
_entry.id   c36a4e1558b70f3892de8820130f382f
#
_cell.length_a   1.000
_cell.length_b   1.000
_cell.length_c   1.000
_cell.angle_alpha   90.00
_cell.angle_beta   90.00
_cell.angle_gamma   90.00
#
_symmetry.space_group_name_H-M   'P 1'
#
loop_
_entity.id
_entity.type
_entity.pdbx_description
1 polymer ?
#
loop_
_entity_poly.entity_id
_entity_poly.type
_entity_poly.pdbx_seq_one_letter_code
_entity_poly.pdbx_strand_id
1 'polypeptide(L)'
;MADLTSRETSPSPDHVDETMLIRRAPREVKVVPYDPAWPQRFREEAERLRAVFERELIYIHHIGSTAVPGLAAKPIIDILPVVRNIDRVDCLNGAMVELGYEPMGEHGLSGRRYFHRRYCRDGAEYHTHHVHVYESGSPMIDRHLAFRDYLRAYPDVARRYAALKQELAHLFPYDIESYMDGKNAFVKVTEHAALAWWQRVLVVVLSGPVGVGKSAVANEVSDSLSSAGVPHALIDFDALTQCYPHLPGDRFGNGIGYANLAGVWRNARSCGARCLVIARVVETREELDGLRDVVPGADIVVVRLAASLPVLAERVRMRERGHGLEWHLRRAAELARALEQAAIEDCLVQTDGHAVPEVAREIIERVMRPALPGDLASMLT
;
A
#
# COMPACT_ATOMS: atom_id res chain seq x y z
N MET A 1 -88.11 -22.78 12.49
CA MET A 1 -88.17 -23.68 11.35
C MET A 1 -86.87 -23.69 10.63
N ALA A 2 -86.29 -24.88 10.57
CA ALA A 2 -85.21 -25.40 9.75
C ALA A 2 -83.88 -24.62 9.76
N ASP A 3 -82.87 -25.04 10.53
CA ASP A 3 -82.06 -26.24 10.46
C ASP A 3 -81.48 -26.54 9.06
N LEU A 4 -80.19 -26.34 8.92
CA LEU A 4 -79.28 -27.17 8.09
C LEU A 4 -77.81 -26.85 8.38
N THR A 5 -77.24 -27.74 9.14
CA THR A 5 -75.81 -27.98 9.37
C THR A 5 -75.11 -28.33 8.04
N SER A 6 -74.02 -27.70 7.74
CA SER A 6 -73.01 -28.22 6.85
C SER A 6 -71.63 -28.13 7.51
N ARG A 7 -71.12 -29.32 7.84
CA ARG A 7 -69.76 -29.56 8.34
C ARG A 7 -68.78 -29.25 7.21
N GLU A 8 -67.92 -28.26 7.41
CA GLU A 8 -66.68 -28.14 6.65
C GLU A 8 -65.56 -28.97 7.31
N THR A 9 -65.09 -29.93 6.58
CA THR A 9 -63.95 -30.78 6.92
C THR A 9 -62.69 -29.97 6.72
N SER A 10 -61.93 -29.82 7.83
CA SER A 10 -60.55 -29.29 7.83
C SER A 10 -59.62 -30.21 6.99
N PRO A 11 -58.76 -29.70 6.14
CA PRO A 11 -57.71 -30.50 5.57
C PRO A 11 -56.58 -30.75 6.58
N SER A 12 -56.11 -32.00 6.60
CA SER A 12 -54.98 -32.52 7.37
C SER A 12 -53.72 -31.71 7.18
N PRO A 13 -52.91 -31.51 8.25
CA PRO A 13 -51.59 -30.92 8.14
C PRO A 13 -50.51 -32.00 7.98
N ASP A 14 -50.35 -32.54 6.77
CA ASP A 14 -49.23 -33.46 6.48
C ASP A 14 -48.88 -33.38 4.98
N HIS A 15 -48.20 -32.35 4.61
CA HIS A 15 -47.22 -32.34 3.52
C HIS A 15 -46.18 -31.25 3.82
N VAL A 16 -45.28 -31.58 4.74
CA VAL A 16 -43.99 -30.92 4.80
C VAL A 16 -43.25 -31.37 3.55
N ASP A 17 -43.03 -30.41 2.65
CA ASP A 17 -42.21 -30.60 1.45
C ASP A 17 -40.79 -30.96 1.85
N GLU A 18 -40.49 -32.25 1.87
CA GLU A 18 -39.18 -32.84 2.16
C GLU A 18 -38.11 -32.58 1.10
N THR A 19 -38.43 -31.75 0.09
CA THR A 19 -37.57 -31.51 -1.04
C THR A 19 -36.72 -30.24 -0.90
N MET A 20 -36.01 -29.98 0.17
CA MET A 20 -34.87 -29.03 0.11
C MET A 20 -33.97 -28.98 1.37
N LEU A 21 -33.66 -30.08 1.94
CA LEU A 21 -32.46 -30.20 2.75
C LEU A 21 -31.42 -31.04 1.99
N ILE A 22 -30.93 -30.51 0.86
CA ILE A 22 -29.64 -30.98 0.35
C ILE A 22 -28.62 -30.57 1.41
N ARG A 23 -28.32 -31.48 2.35
CA ARG A 23 -27.19 -31.33 3.24
C ARG A 23 -25.96 -31.25 2.34
N ARG A 24 -25.45 -30.03 2.12
CA ARG A 24 -24.15 -29.83 1.45
C ARG A 24 -23.13 -30.65 2.21
N ALA A 25 -22.31 -31.41 1.50
CA ALA A 25 -21.22 -32.13 2.12
C ALA A 25 -20.32 -31.14 2.87
N PRO A 26 -19.89 -31.45 4.10
CA PRO A 26 -19.03 -30.53 4.86
C PRO A 26 -17.74 -30.29 4.09
N ARG A 27 -17.39 -29.02 3.95
CA ARG A 27 -16.18 -28.58 3.22
C ARG A 27 -14.93 -28.93 3.99
N GLU A 28 -14.02 -29.68 3.34
CA GLU A 28 -12.71 -29.98 3.93
C GLU A 28 -11.86 -28.71 4.05
N VAL A 29 -11.25 -28.50 5.21
CA VAL A 29 -10.26 -27.46 5.48
C VAL A 29 -8.89 -27.96 5.00
N LYS A 30 -8.55 -27.68 3.76
CA LYS A 30 -7.31 -28.17 3.16
C LYS A 30 -6.23 -27.09 3.17
N VAL A 31 -5.16 -27.29 3.95
CA VAL A 31 -3.93 -26.48 3.93
C VAL A 31 -2.86 -27.26 3.16
N VAL A 32 -2.37 -26.66 2.06
CA VAL A 32 -1.36 -27.26 1.19
C VAL A 32 -0.03 -26.50 1.27
N PRO A 33 1.11 -27.13 0.93
CA PRO A 33 2.37 -26.43 0.75
C PRO A 33 2.24 -25.28 -0.22
N TYR A 34 3.17 -24.31 -0.15
CA TYR A 34 3.20 -23.20 -1.09
C TYR A 34 3.28 -23.69 -2.53
N ASP A 35 2.41 -23.16 -3.40
CA ASP A 35 2.40 -23.45 -4.84
C ASP A 35 3.01 -22.26 -5.59
N PRO A 36 4.15 -22.40 -6.26
CA PRO A 36 4.78 -21.36 -7.08
C PRO A 36 3.89 -20.79 -8.20
N ALA A 37 2.80 -21.47 -8.53
CA ALA A 37 1.83 -21.00 -9.52
C ALA A 37 0.86 -19.93 -8.97
N TRP A 38 0.74 -19.75 -7.64
CA TRP A 38 -0.19 -18.76 -7.09
C TRP A 38 0.05 -17.32 -7.56
N PRO A 39 1.28 -16.82 -7.64
CA PRO A 39 1.53 -15.49 -8.19
C PRO A 39 1.09 -15.34 -9.65
N GLN A 40 1.21 -16.39 -10.45
CA GLN A 40 0.75 -16.38 -11.84
C GLN A 40 -0.78 -16.38 -11.91
N ARG A 41 -1.45 -17.23 -11.12
CA ARG A 41 -2.93 -17.25 -11.02
C ARG A 41 -3.48 -15.90 -10.59
N PHE A 42 -2.80 -15.24 -9.62
CA PHE A 42 -3.16 -13.87 -9.25
C PHE A 42 -3.03 -12.91 -10.43
N ARG A 43 -1.92 -12.92 -11.18
CA ARG A 43 -1.73 -12.00 -12.31
C ARG A 43 -2.81 -12.17 -13.37
N GLU A 44 -3.12 -13.41 -13.73
CA GLU A 44 -4.17 -13.72 -14.70
C GLU A 44 -5.54 -13.21 -14.26
N GLU A 45 -5.88 -13.40 -12.98
CA GLU A 45 -7.14 -12.93 -12.45
C GLU A 45 -7.17 -11.41 -12.27
N ALA A 46 -6.05 -10.81 -11.88
CA ALA A 46 -5.90 -9.36 -11.78
C ALA A 46 -6.16 -8.66 -13.12
N GLU A 47 -5.73 -9.24 -14.26
CA GLU A 47 -6.01 -8.68 -15.59
C GLU A 47 -7.51 -8.69 -15.90
N ARG A 48 -8.23 -9.77 -15.53
CA ARG A 48 -9.69 -9.84 -15.70
C ARG A 48 -10.39 -8.79 -14.85
N LEU A 49 -9.97 -8.63 -13.59
CA LEU A 49 -10.53 -7.65 -12.68
C LEU A 49 -10.21 -6.22 -13.14
N ARG A 50 -9.03 -5.94 -13.70
CA ARG A 50 -8.71 -4.64 -14.30
C ARG A 50 -9.69 -4.26 -15.40
N ALA A 51 -10.08 -5.20 -16.24
CA ALA A 51 -11.06 -4.97 -17.29
C ALA A 51 -12.47 -4.64 -16.74
N VAL A 52 -12.83 -5.18 -15.56
CA VAL A 52 -14.12 -4.88 -14.92
C VAL A 52 -14.11 -3.53 -14.19
N PHE A 53 -13.06 -3.28 -13.40
CA PHE A 53 -12.97 -2.06 -12.59
C PHE A 53 -12.57 -0.82 -13.38
N GLU A 54 -11.85 -0.99 -14.51
CA GLU A 54 -11.46 0.08 -15.44
C GLU A 54 -10.91 1.33 -14.72
N ARG A 55 -11.54 2.48 -14.97
CA ARG A 55 -11.15 3.79 -14.39
C ARG A 55 -11.35 3.90 -12.87
N GLU A 56 -12.16 3.04 -12.28
CA GLU A 56 -12.33 3.04 -10.81
C GLU A 56 -11.12 2.42 -10.11
N LEU A 57 -10.38 1.54 -10.78
CA LEU A 57 -9.19 0.91 -10.20
C LEU A 57 -8.03 1.89 -10.09
N ILE A 58 -7.44 1.97 -8.90
CA ILE A 58 -6.16 2.66 -8.65
C ILE A 58 -5.04 1.62 -8.67
N TYR A 59 -5.21 0.54 -7.92
CA TYR A 59 -4.24 -0.54 -7.81
C TYR A 59 -4.92 -1.87 -7.48
N ILE A 60 -4.18 -2.98 -7.65
CA ILE A 60 -4.66 -4.32 -7.29
C ILE A 60 -3.53 -5.13 -6.68
N HIS A 61 -3.77 -5.68 -5.48
CA HIS A 61 -2.77 -6.40 -4.73
C HIS A 61 -3.12 -7.88 -4.58
N HIS A 62 -2.10 -8.75 -4.63
CA HIS A 62 -2.17 -10.10 -4.09
C HIS A 62 -1.98 -10.03 -2.59
N ILE A 63 -2.96 -10.48 -1.82
CA ILE A 63 -2.93 -10.47 -0.35
C ILE A 63 -3.12 -11.90 0.21
N GLY A 64 -3.20 -11.99 1.52
CA GLY A 64 -3.42 -13.29 2.19
C GLY A 64 -2.20 -14.22 2.14
N SER A 65 -2.40 -15.46 2.57
CA SER A 65 -1.30 -16.41 2.74
C SER A 65 -0.68 -16.88 1.43
N THR A 66 -1.46 -16.94 0.34
CA THR A 66 -0.96 -17.36 -0.99
C THR A 66 -0.04 -16.32 -1.63
N ALA A 67 -0.09 -15.07 -1.11
CA ALA A 67 0.81 -13.99 -1.53
C ALA A 67 2.20 -14.04 -0.86
N VAL A 68 2.40 -14.92 0.15
CA VAL A 68 3.67 -15.03 0.90
C VAL A 68 4.44 -16.25 0.39
N PRO A 69 5.61 -16.08 -0.25
CA PRO A 69 6.42 -17.18 -0.73
C PRO A 69 6.77 -18.19 0.37
N GLY A 70 6.64 -19.47 0.06
CA GLY A 70 6.94 -20.57 1.01
C GLY A 70 5.88 -20.82 2.09
N LEU A 71 4.82 -20.02 2.20
CA LEU A 71 3.81 -20.15 3.24
C LEU A 71 2.72 -21.16 2.84
N ALA A 72 2.60 -22.26 3.59
CA ALA A 72 1.50 -23.20 3.42
C ALA A 72 0.14 -22.51 3.66
N ALA A 73 -0.85 -22.75 2.79
CA ALA A 73 -2.13 -22.06 2.82
C ALA A 73 -3.29 -22.92 2.27
N LYS A 74 -4.52 -22.47 2.50
CA LYS A 74 -5.65 -22.88 1.66
C LYS A 74 -5.42 -22.34 0.24
N PRO A 75 -5.68 -23.13 -0.83
CA PRO A 75 -5.40 -22.72 -2.22
C PRO A 75 -6.44 -21.71 -2.73
N ILE A 76 -6.56 -20.59 -2.04
CA ILE A 76 -7.49 -19.50 -2.36
C ILE A 76 -6.66 -18.25 -2.64
N ILE A 77 -6.88 -17.63 -3.78
CA ILE A 77 -6.22 -16.39 -4.14
C ILE A 77 -7.01 -15.21 -3.55
N ASP A 78 -6.43 -14.54 -2.57
CA ASP A 78 -7.01 -13.34 -1.98
C ASP A 78 -6.50 -12.11 -2.72
N ILE A 79 -7.43 -11.29 -3.23
CA ILE A 79 -7.15 -10.14 -4.09
C ILE A 79 -7.73 -8.89 -3.44
N LEU A 80 -6.98 -7.80 -3.47
CA LEU A 80 -7.39 -6.51 -2.94
C LEU A 80 -7.30 -5.44 -4.03
N PRO A 81 -8.40 -5.15 -4.74
CA PRO A 81 -8.54 -3.96 -5.56
C PRO A 81 -8.68 -2.72 -4.67
N VAL A 82 -7.90 -1.68 -4.97
CA VAL A 82 -8.02 -0.33 -4.40
C VAL A 82 -8.72 0.54 -5.43
N VAL A 83 -9.84 1.14 -5.06
CA VAL A 83 -10.70 1.91 -5.96
C VAL A 83 -10.80 3.38 -5.56
N ARG A 84 -11.25 4.22 -6.50
CA ARG A 84 -11.47 5.65 -6.28
C ARG A 84 -12.72 5.93 -5.45
N ASN A 85 -13.78 5.17 -5.69
CA ASN A 85 -15.06 5.31 -5.02
C ASN A 85 -15.68 3.93 -4.80
N ILE A 86 -15.91 3.58 -3.53
CA ILE A 86 -16.43 2.26 -3.16
C ILE A 86 -17.90 2.06 -3.58
N ASP A 87 -18.70 3.11 -3.58
CA ASP A 87 -20.11 3.01 -3.92
C ASP A 87 -20.35 2.70 -5.40
N ARG A 88 -19.39 3.07 -6.26
CA ARG A 88 -19.44 2.73 -7.69
C ARG A 88 -19.20 1.25 -7.97
N VAL A 89 -18.61 0.53 -7.03
CA VAL A 89 -18.36 -0.91 -7.17
C VAL A 89 -19.68 -1.69 -7.25
N ASP A 90 -20.75 -1.20 -6.62
CA ASP A 90 -22.05 -1.85 -6.68
C ASP A 90 -22.64 -1.90 -8.10
N CYS A 91 -22.30 -0.92 -8.94
CA CYS A 91 -22.67 -0.91 -10.35
C CYS A 91 -21.95 -1.97 -11.18
N LEU A 92 -20.84 -2.52 -10.66
CA LEU A 92 -20.02 -3.55 -11.33
C LEU A 92 -20.46 -4.98 -10.97
N ASN A 93 -21.43 -5.15 -10.07
CA ASN A 93 -21.88 -6.47 -9.63
C ASN A 93 -22.27 -7.39 -10.80
N GLY A 94 -22.92 -6.86 -11.84
CA GLY A 94 -23.29 -7.64 -13.04
C GLY A 94 -22.06 -8.21 -13.76
N ALA A 95 -21.04 -7.37 -14.02
CA ALA A 95 -19.81 -7.80 -14.67
C ALA A 95 -18.99 -8.77 -13.80
N MET A 96 -19.03 -8.60 -12.46
CA MET A 96 -18.41 -9.56 -11.54
C MET A 96 -19.10 -10.92 -11.58
N VAL A 97 -20.44 -10.95 -11.70
CA VAL A 97 -21.22 -12.20 -11.87
C VAL A 97 -20.86 -12.90 -13.19
N GLU A 98 -20.67 -12.16 -14.27
CA GLU A 98 -20.23 -12.72 -15.57
C GLU A 98 -18.83 -13.36 -15.47
N LEU A 99 -17.94 -12.86 -14.58
CA LEU A 99 -16.66 -13.49 -14.27
C LEU A 99 -16.78 -14.68 -13.30
N GLY A 100 -18.00 -15.03 -12.86
CA GLY A 100 -18.27 -16.12 -11.95
C GLY A 100 -18.09 -15.78 -10.45
N TYR A 101 -18.10 -14.51 -10.09
CA TYR A 101 -18.08 -14.05 -8.72
C TYR A 101 -19.49 -13.85 -8.15
N GLU A 102 -19.65 -14.12 -6.87
CA GLU A 102 -20.85 -13.82 -6.10
C GLU A 102 -20.63 -12.56 -5.27
N PRO A 103 -21.42 -11.48 -5.52
CA PRO A 103 -21.35 -10.26 -4.71
C PRO A 103 -21.94 -10.49 -3.32
N MET A 104 -21.20 -10.11 -2.28
CA MET A 104 -21.58 -10.29 -0.88
C MET A 104 -21.75 -8.95 -0.13
N GLY A 105 -21.73 -7.82 -0.83
CA GLY A 105 -21.78 -6.49 -0.23
C GLY A 105 -20.63 -6.27 0.75
N GLU A 106 -20.89 -5.62 1.87
CA GLU A 106 -19.89 -5.36 2.91
C GLU A 106 -19.47 -6.62 3.70
N HIS A 107 -20.30 -7.62 3.74
CA HIS A 107 -20.07 -8.90 4.44
C HIS A 107 -19.50 -8.74 5.85
N GLY A 108 -20.12 -7.86 6.64
CA GLY A 108 -19.78 -7.59 8.04
C GLY A 108 -18.59 -6.65 8.30
N LEU A 109 -17.99 -6.05 7.25
CA LEU A 109 -16.94 -5.03 7.39
C LEU A 109 -17.34 -3.78 6.62
N SER A 110 -17.67 -2.72 7.35
CA SER A 110 -18.08 -1.44 6.76
C SER A 110 -17.04 -0.87 5.80
N GLY A 111 -17.49 -0.30 4.68
CA GLY A 111 -16.65 0.27 3.65
C GLY A 111 -15.94 -0.76 2.75
N ARG A 112 -16.30 -2.04 2.84
CA ARG A 112 -15.81 -3.10 1.96
C ARG A 112 -16.84 -3.45 0.89
N ARG A 113 -16.36 -3.90 -0.31
CA ARG A 113 -17.16 -4.78 -1.17
C ARG A 113 -16.44 -6.10 -1.32
N TYR A 114 -17.13 -7.18 -0.97
CA TYR A 114 -16.56 -8.53 -0.94
C TYR A 114 -17.19 -9.39 -2.01
N PHE A 115 -16.35 -10.13 -2.72
CA PHE A 115 -16.78 -11.12 -3.72
C PHE A 115 -16.01 -12.41 -3.50
N HIS A 116 -16.65 -13.53 -3.76
CA HIS A 116 -15.97 -14.80 -3.81
C HIS A 116 -16.33 -15.57 -5.09
N ARG A 117 -15.39 -16.39 -5.55
CA ARG A 117 -15.64 -17.33 -6.63
C ARG A 117 -15.45 -18.74 -6.10
N ARG A 118 -16.41 -19.61 -6.44
CA ARG A 118 -16.45 -20.99 -5.97
C ARG A 118 -16.74 -21.96 -7.11
N TYR A 119 -16.43 -23.21 -6.89
CA TYR A 119 -16.84 -24.33 -7.73
C TYR A 119 -17.36 -25.47 -6.85
N CYS A 120 -18.23 -26.31 -7.42
CA CYS A 120 -18.72 -27.50 -6.77
C CYS A 120 -17.95 -28.73 -7.29
N ARG A 121 -17.51 -29.59 -6.35
CA ARG A 121 -16.91 -30.88 -6.64
C ARG A 121 -17.40 -31.89 -5.61
N ASP A 122 -17.89 -33.04 -6.06
CA ASP A 122 -18.36 -34.13 -5.21
C ASP A 122 -19.40 -33.67 -4.16
N GLY A 123 -20.28 -32.72 -4.53
CA GLY A 123 -21.30 -32.14 -3.65
C GLY A 123 -20.78 -31.14 -2.61
N ALA A 124 -19.47 -30.86 -2.57
CA ALA A 124 -18.87 -29.86 -1.72
C ALA A 124 -18.50 -28.59 -2.50
N GLU A 125 -18.67 -27.43 -1.85
CA GLU A 125 -18.28 -26.12 -2.42
C GLU A 125 -16.87 -25.74 -2.00
N TYR A 126 -16.05 -25.35 -2.98
CA TYR A 126 -14.68 -24.88 -2.78
C TYR A 126 -14.52 -23.47 -3.31
N HIS A 127 -13.93 -22.57 -2.51
CA HIS A 127 -13.58 -21.25 -2.97
C HIS A 127 -12.24 -21.28 -3.71
N THR A 128 -12.13 -20.51 -4.78
CA THR A 128 -10.89 -20.33 -5.54
C THR A 128 -10.30 -18.94 -5.35
N HIS A 129 -11.16 -17.92 -5.25
CA HIS A 129 -10.76 -16.52 -5.15
C HIS A 129 -11.64 -15.77 -4.15
N HIS A 130 -11.03 -14.86 -3.42
CA HIS A 130 -11.70 -13.84 -2.62
C HIS A 130 -11.23 -12.47 -3.07
N VAL A 131 -12.17 -11.55 -3.28
CA VAL A 131 -11.88 -10.18 -3.70
C VAL A 131 -12.39 -9.22 -2.63
N HIS A 132 -11.48 -8.46 -2.05
CA HIS A 132 -11.73 -7.51 -0.97
C HIS A 132 -11.49 -6.10 -1.50
N VAL A 133 -12.53 -5.42 -1.93
CA VAL A 133 -12.43 -4.08 -2.52
C VAL A 133 -12.54 -3.02 -1.43
N TYR A 134 -11.62 -2.06 -1.46
CA TYR A 134 -11.61 -0.90 -0.56
C TYR A 134 -11.32 0.38 -1.33
N GLU A 135 -11.89 1.49 -0.86
CA GLU A 135 -11.57 2.82 -1.34
C GLU A 135 -10.16 3.25 -0.90
N SER A 136 -9.46 4.00 -1.73
CA SER A 136 -8.14 4.56 -1.42
C SER A 136 -8.17 5.35 -0.12
N GLY A 137 -7.19 5.11 0.75
CA GLY A 137 -7.11 5.70 2.08
C GLY A 137 -7.84 4.90 3.16
N SER A 138 -8.51 3.79 2.84
CA SER A 138 -9.05 2.89 3.84
C SER A 138 -7.94 2.26 4.69
N PRO A 139 -8.03 2.29 6.04
CA PRO A 139 -7.03 1.66 6.91
C PRO A 139 -6.96 0.13 6.75
N MET A 140 -7.99 -0.46 6.15
CA MET A 140 -8.01 -1.89 5.86
C MET A 140 -7.01 -2.28 4.76
N ILE A 141 -6.65 -1.35 3.87
CA ILE A 141 -5.58 -1.57 2.88
C ILE A 141 -4.26 -1.79 3.61
N ASP A 142 -3.88 -0.85 4.48
CA ASP A 142 -2.65 -0.94 5.28
C ASP A 142 -2.63 -2.23 6.13
N ARG A 143 -3.76 -2.60 6.72
CA ARG A 143 -3.90 -3.83 7.50
C ARG A 143 -3.54 -5.08 6.68
N HIS A 144 -4.07 -5.20 5.48
CA HIS A 144 -3.80 -6.35 4.61
C HIS A 144 -2.37 -6.36 4.07
N LEU A 145 -1.85 -5.21 3.65
CA LEU A 145 -0.50 -5.07 3.12
C LEU A 145 0.54 -5.28 4.21
N ALA A 146 0.33 -4.69 5.39
CA ALA A 146 1.20 -4.85 6.54
C ALA A 146 1.34 -6.33 6.94
N PHE A 147 0.22 -7.03 7.08
CA PHE A 147 0.23 -8.45 7.45
C PHE A 147 0.96 -9.32 6.43
N ARG A 148 0.70 -9.13 5.15
CA ARG A 148 1.39 -9.83 4.05
C ARG A 148 2.89 -9.58 4.08
N ASP A 149 3.29 -8.31 4.12
CA ASP A 149 4.70 -7.92 3.97
C ASP A 149 5.49 -8.19 5.24
N TYR A 150 4.84 -8.13 6.41
CA TYR A 150 5.44 -8.58 7.66
C TYR A 150 5.78 -10.08 7.64
N LEU A 151 4.88 -10.93 7.13
CA LEU A 151 5.16 -12.35 6.98
C LEU A 151 6.25 -12.64 5.94
N ARG A 152 6.39 -11.81 4.92
CA ARG A 152 7.51 -11.89 3.95
C ARG A 152 8.84 -11.49 4.58
N ALA A 153 8.83 -10.42 5.40
CA ALA A 153 10.01 -9.88 6.07
C ALA A 153 10.50 -10.76 7.24
N TYR A 154 9.59 -11.51 7.86
CA TYR A 154 9.87 -12.35 9.04
C TYR A 154 9.54 -13.83 8.78
N PRO A 155 10.43 -14.59 8.11
CA PRO A 155 10.17 -16.00 7.76
C PRO A 155 9.88 -16.90 8.97
N ASP A 156 10.43 -16.58 10.15
CA ASP A 156 10.16 -17.34 11.38
C ASP A 156 8.70 -17.21 11.83
N VAL A 157 8.13 -16.01 11.70
CA VAL A 157 6.71 -15.77 11.98
C VAL A 157 5.84 -16.50 10.96
N ALA A 158 6.24 -16.45 9.68
CA ALA A 158 5.55 -17.16 8.60
C ALA A 158 5.56 -18.68 8.84
N ARG A 159 6.70 -19.27 9.25
CA ARG A 159 6.80 -20.70 9.59
C ARG A 159 5.87 -21.10 10.75
N ARG A 160 5.86 -20.32 11.83
CA ARG A 160 4.96 -20.57 12.98
C ARG A 160 3.48 -20.50 12.54
N TYR A 161 3.13 -19.53 11.69
CA TYR A 161 1.78 -19.41 11.15
C TYR A 161 1.41 -20.60 10.25
N ALA A 162 2.35 -21.08 9.43
CA ALA A 162 2.14 -22.26 8.60
C ALA A 162 1.88 -23.51 9.45
N ALA A 163 2.72 -23.77 10.47
CA ALA A 163 2.58 -24.89 11.38
C ALA A 163 1.22 -24.87 12.10
N LEU A 164 0.83 -23.72 12.66
CA LEU A 164 -0.47 -23.54 13.30
C LEU A 164 -1.63 -23.87 12.36
N LYS A 165 -1.59 -23.38 11.11
CA LYS A 165 -2.65 -23.66 10.14
C LYS A 165 -2.74 -25.14 9.76
N GLN A 166 -1.61 -25.82 9.63
CA GLN A 166 -1.57 -27.25 9.33
C GLN A 166 -2.12 -28.08 10.51
N GLU A 167 -1.72 -27.74 11.73
CA GLU A 167 -2.23 -28.38 12.95
C GLU A 167 -3.76 -28.21 13.07
N LEU A 168 -4.26 -26.98 12.93
CA LEU A 168 -5.69 -26.70 13.00
C LEU A 168 -6.48 -27.38 11.88
N ALA A 169 -5.93 -27.48 10.67
CA ALA A 169 -6.58 -28.21 9.58
C ALA A 169 -6.65 -29.72 9.86
N HIS A 170 -5.66 -30.26 10.57
CA HIS A 170 -5.69 -31.67 11.02
C HIS A 170 -6.71 -31.90 12.16
N LEU A 171 -6.79 -30.97 13.12
CA LEU A 171 -7.71 -31.03 14.25
C LEU A 171 -9.18 -30.79 13.84
N PHE A 172 -9.40 -29.92 12.89
CA PHE A 172 -10.72 -29.45 12.44
C PHE A 172 -10.92 -29.60 10.92
N PRO A 173 -10.80 -30.84 10.37
CA PRO A 173 -10.77 -31.03 8.92
C PRO A 173 -12.09 -30.68 8.23
N TYR A 174 -13.21 -30.65 8.95
CA TYR A 174 -14.54 -30.33 8.42
C TYR A 174 -15.25 -29.21 9.20
N ASP A 175 -14.58 -28.59 10.16
CA ASP A 175 -15.08 -27.49 10.97
C ASP A 175 -14.28 -26.21 10.68
N ILE A 176 -14.81 -25.43 9.72
CA ILE A 176 -14.17 -24.17 9.30
C ILE A 176 -14.21 -23.10 10.41
N GLU A 177 -15.23 -23.12 11.27
CA GLU A 177 -15.38 -22.14 12.35
C GLU A 177 -14.32 -22.35 13.40
N SER A 178 -14.17 -23.58 13.93
CA SER A 178 -13.10 -23.93 14.87
C SER A 178 -11.71 -23.71 14.30
N TYR A 179 -11.49 -23.99 12.99
CA TYR A 179 -10.25 -23.69 12.31
C TYR A 179 -9.98 -22.16 12.28
N MET A 180 -10.99 -21.36 12.02
CA MET A 180 -10.83 -19.88 11.98
C MET A 180 -10.55 -19.33 13.37
N ASP A 181 -11.26 -19.79 14.38
CA ASP A 181 -11.11 -19.36 15.77
C ASP A 181 -9.74 -19.75 16.34
N GLY A 182 -9.27 -20.97 16.05
CA GLY A 182 -7.96 -21.44 16.53
C GLY A 182 -6.77 -20.59 16.07
N LYS A 183 -6.85 -19.97 14.90
CA LYS A 183 -5.79 -19.05 14.41
C LYS A 183 -5.98 -17.59 14.83
N ASN A 184 -7.15 -17.20 15.37
CA ASN A 184 -7.52 -15.81 15.57
C ASN A 184 -6.57 -15.07 16.51
N ALA A 185 -6.15 -15.71 17.62
CA ALA A 185 -5.19 -15.12 18.55
C ALA A 185 -3.84 -14.82 17.89
N PHE A 186 -3.30 -15.76 17.12
CA PHE A 186 -2.05 -15.58 16.38
C PHE A 186 -2.17 -14.43 15.36
N VAL A 187 -3.28 -14.40 14.61
CA VAL A 187 -3.53 -13.37 13.60
C VAL A 187 -3.59 -11.98 14.25
N LYS A 188 -4.32 -11.82 15.36
CA LYS A 188 -4.43 -10.53 16.08
C LYS A 188 -3.09 -10.01 16.59
N VAL A 189 -2.29 -10.88 17.22
CA VAL A 189 -0.95 -10.51 17.72
C VAL A 189 -0.02 -10.14 16.58
N THR A 190 -0.01 -10.95 15.52
CA THR A 190 0.82 -10.70 14.33
C THR A 190 0.37 -9.43 13.59
N GLU A 191 -0.92 -9.19 13.48
CA GLU A 191 -1.49 -7.99 12.85
C GLU A 191 -1.07 -6.73 13.61
N HIS A 192 -1.13 -6.74 14.94
CA HIS A 192 -0.68 -5.60 15.75
C HIS A 192 0.81 -5.30 15.52
N ALA A 193 1.66 -6.33 15.56
CA ALA A 193 3.09 -6.17 15.27
C ALA A 193 3.36 -5.69 13.84
N ALA A 194 2.62 -6.25 12.87
CA ALA A 194 2.73 -5.87 11.47
C ALA A 194 2.32 -4.41 11.22
N LEU A 195 1.25 -3.95 11.84
CA LEU A 195 0.81 -2.56 11.72
C LEU A 195 1.81 -1.59 12.35
N ALA A 196 2.33 -1.91 13.54
CA ALA A 196 3.36 -1.09 14.18
C ALA A 196 4.65 -1.00 13.32
N TRP A 197 5.06 -2.12 12.71
CA TRP A 197 6.18 -2.16 11.78
C TRP A 197 5.87 -1.40 10.47
N TRP A 198 4.66 -1.54 9.93
CA TRP A 198 4.21 -0.89 8.70
C TRP A 198 4.10 0.63 8.84
N GLN A 199 3.72 1.13 9.99
CA GLN A 199 3.55 2.56 10.25
C GLN A 199 4.86 3.36 10.19
N ARG A 200 6.02 2.72 10.40
CA ARG A 200 7.32 3.38 10.26
C ARG A 200 7.65 3.61 8.79
N VAL A 201 7.78 4.87 8.43
CA VAL A 201 8.05 5.31 7.05
C VAL A 201 9.35 6.09 7.02
N LEU A 202 10.37 5.58 6.33
CA LEU A 202 11.57 6.35 6.06
C LEU A 202 11.23 7.48 5.06
N VAL A 203 11.48 8.72 5.47
CA VAL A 203 11.35 9.92 4.62
C VAL A 203 12.73 10.53 4.42
N VAL A 204 13.26 10.41 3.22
CA VAL A 204 14.55 11.02 2.87
C VAL A 204 14.29 12.35 2.19
N VAL A 205 14.69 13.43 2.85
CA VAL A 205 14.57 14.79 2.35
C VAL A 205 15.90 15.22 1.75
N LEU A 206 15.96 15.37 0.42
CA LEU A 206 17.10 15.91 -0.29
C LEU A 206 16.99 17.43 -0.30
N SER A 207 17.73 18.08 0.61
CA SER A 207 17.79 19.53 0.75
C SER A 207 19.09 20.09 0.14
N GLY A 208 19.14 21.40 -0.05
CA GLY A 208 20.32 22.09 -0.56
C GLY A 208 19.96 23.31 -1.39
N PRO A 209 20.93 24.16 -1.74
CA PRO A 209 20.72 25.42 -2.45
C PRO A 209 20.20 25.20 -3.88
N VAL A 210 19.75 26.31 -4.49
CA VAL A 210 19.38 26.30 -5.92
C VAL A 210 20.60 25.93 -6.76
N GLY A 211 20.39 25.05 -7.75
CA GLY A 211 21.46 24.57 -8.64
C GLY A 211 22.29 23.40 -8.12
N VAL A 212 22.09 22.92 -6.87
CA VAL A 212 22.87 21.81 -6.32
C VAL A 212 22.56 20.43 -6.93
N GLY A 213 21.37 20.29 -7.56
CA GLY A 213 20.97 19.05 -8.23
C GLY A 213 19.97 18.19 -7.48
N LYS A 214 19.20 18.73 -6.52
CA LYS A 214 18.21 17.97 -5.71
C LYS A 214 17.33 17.06 -6.54
N SER A 215 16.60 17.60 -7.52
CA SER A 215 15.65 16.81 -8.32
C SER A 215 16.36 15.75 -9.18
N ALA A 216 17.55 16.06 -9.73
CA ALA A 216 18.32 15.09 -10.50
C ALA A 216 18.78 13.90 -9.63
N VAL A 217 19.32 14.20 -8.45
CA VAL A 217 19.75 13.16 -7.50
C VAL A 217 18.55 12.38 -6.97
N ALA A 218 17.42 13.04 -6.71
CA ALA A 218 16.20 12.38 -6.25
C ALA A 218 15.65 11.38 -7.30
N ASN A 219 15.68 11.76 -8.58
CA ASN A 219 15.30 10.87 -9.68
C ASN A 219 16.23 9.65 -9.75
N GLU A 220 17.54 9.84 -9.68
CA GLU A 220 18.51 8.75 -9.73
C GLU A 220 18.39 7.80 -8.53
N VAL A 221 18.12 8.34 -7.32
CA VAL A 221 17.78 7.52 -6.15
C VAL A 221 16.52 6.71 -6.42
N SER A 222 15.46 7.33 -6.95
CA SER A 222 14.20 6.64 -7.28
C SER A 222 14.41 5.55 -8.35
N ASP A 223 15.19 5.80 -9.39
CA ASP A 223 15.49 4.82 -10.42
C ASP A 223 16.27 3.62 -9.85
N SER A 224 17.21 3.88 -8.95
CA SER A 224 17.94 2.83 -8.23
C SER A 224 17.04 2.00 -7.33
N LEU A 225 16.13 2.64 -6.57
CA LEU A 225 15.14 1.95 -5.73
C LEU A 225 14.17 1.11 -6.57
N SER A 226 13.73 1.65 -7.72
CA SER A 226 12.85 0.95 -8.67
C SER A 226 13.52 -0.29 -9.22
N SER A 227 14.79 -0.17 -9.63
CA SER A 227 15.59 -1.28 -10.15
C SER A 227 15.81 -2.38 -9.13
N ALA A 228 15.93 -2.01 -7.85
CA ALA A 228 16.03 -2.93 -6.72
C ALA A 228 14.67 -3.49 -6.26
N GLY A 229 13.54 -3.00 -6.81
CA GLY A 229 12.21 -3.43 -6.42
C GLY A 229 11.73 -2.87 -5.08
N VAL A 230 12.37 -1.83 -4.54
CA VAL A 230 11.97 -1.18 -3.27
C VAL A 230 10.75 -0.30 -3.49
N PRO A 231 9.60 -0.59 -2.86
CA PRO A 231 8.39 0.21 -3.01
C PRO A 231 8.57 1.60 -2.38
N HIS A 232 8.52 2.64 -3.19
CA HIS A 232 8.74 4.01 -2.74
C HIS A 232 7.87 5.01 -3.50
N ALA A 233 7.85 6.25 -3.01
CA ALA A 233 7.35 7.41 -3.75
C ALA A 233 8.47 8.46 -3.85
N LEU A 234 8.52 9.15 -4.98
CA LEU A 234 9.37 10.31 -5.21
C LEU A 234 8.49 11.55 -5.41
N ILE A 235 8.82 12.62 -4.69
CA ILE A 235 8.07 13.87 -4.76
C ILE A 235 9.04 15.05 -4.85
N ASP A 236 8.88 15.86 -5.89
CA ASP A 236 9.42 17.22 -5.94
C ASP A 236 8.40 18.13 -5.26
N PHE A 237 8.72 18.62 -4.06
CA PHE A 237 7.78 19.38 -3.24
C PHE A 237 7.42 20.71 -3.89
N ASP A 238 8.35 21.34 -4.62
CA ASP A 238 8.10 22.61 -5.30
C ASP A 238 6.99 22.48 -6.36
N ALA A 239 6.83 21.28 -6.96
CA ALA A 239 5.74 21.01 -7.89
C ALA A 239 4.36 20.96 -7.20
N LEU A 240 4.31 20.64 -5.92
CA LEU A 240 3.06 20.59 -5.15
C LEU A 240 2.60 21.98 -4.66
N THR A 241 3.47 22.98 -4.68
CA THR A 241 3.19 24.34 -4.20
C THR A 241 2.67 25.27 -5.29
N GLN A 242 2.70 24.83 -6.55
CA GLN A 242 2.34 25.67 -7.71
C GLN A 242 0.83 25.88 -7.79
N CYS A 243 0.39 27.01 -7.27
CA CYS A 243 -1.02 27.42 -7.28
C CYS A 243 -1.11 28.95 -7.41
N TYR A 244 -2.06 29.43 -8.18
CA TYR A 244 -2.40 30.84 -8.26
C TYR A 244 -3.92 31.03 -8.09
N PRO A 245 -4.38 32.00 -7.29
CA PRO A 245 -3.62 32.96 -6.49
C PRO A 245 -2.94 32.30 -5.27
N HIS A 246 -1.82 32.89 -4.82
CA HIS A 246 -1.20 32.50 -3.57
C HIS A 246 -2.04 32.94 -2.37
N LEU A 247 -2.06 32.13 -1.32
CA LEU A 247 -2.70 32.49 -0.05
C LEU A 247 -1.94 33.65 0.63
N PRO A 248 -2.65 34.64 1.21
CA PRO A 248 -1.99 35.69 1.99
C PRO A 248 -1.12 35.10 3.09
N GLY A 249 0.14 35.54 3.17
CA GLY A 249 1.11 35.06 4.16
C GLY A 249 1.86 33.77 3.81
N ASP A 250 1.44 33.04 2.78
CA ASP A 250 2.12 31.82 2.30
C ASP A 250 2.81 32.07 0.96
N ARG A 251 3.93 32.80 1.02
CA ARG A 251 4.70 33.21 -0.17
C ARG A 251 5.17 32.04 -1.03
N PHE A 252 5.45 30.90 -0.45
CA PHE A 252 6.01 29.74 -1.12
C PHE A 252 4.99 28.60 -1.30
N GLY A 253 3.71 28.81 -0.92
CA GLY A 253 2.66 27.83 -1.07
C GLY A 253 2.85 26.58 -0.19
N ASN A 254 3.55 26.71 0.95
CA ASN A 254 3.83 25.57 1.82
C ASN A 254 2.55 24.90 2.32
N GLY A 255 1.51 25.68 2.69
CA GLY A 255 0.24 25.12 3.15
C GLY A 255 -0.45 24.24 2.10
N ILE A 256 -0.54 24.73 0.85
CA ILE A 256 -1.10 23.95 -0.26
C ILE A 256 -0.18 22.75 -0.58
N GLY A 257 1.15 22.94 -0.52
CA GLY A 257 2.13 21.88 -0.75
C GLY A 257 1.95 20.72 0.23
N TYR A 258 1.79 20.98 1.52
CA TYR A 258 1.53 19.93 2.52
C TYR A 258 0.17 19.26 2.32
N ALA A 259 -0.87 20.02 2.01
CA ALA A 259 -2.19 19.44 1.74
C ALA A 259 -2.16 18.50 0.52
N ASN A 260 -1.48 18.90 -0.55
CA ASN A 260 -1.27 18.07 -1.73
C ASN A 260 -0.42 16.84 -1.41
N LEU A 261 0.66 17.00 -0.62
CA LEU A 261 1.52 15.90 -0.19
C LEU A 261 0.72 14.84 0.59
N ALA A 262 -0.18 15.26 1.51
CA ALA A 262 -1.03 14.33 2.25
C ALA A 262 -1.87 13.45 1.31
N GLY A 263 -2.44 14.05 0.25
CA GLY A 263 -3.23 13.32 -0.76
C GLY A 263 -2.36 12.37 -1.60
N VAL A 264 -1.23 12.86 -2.10
CA VAL A 264 -0.30 12.06 -2.90
C VAL A 264 0.28 10.91 -2.08
N TRP A 265 0.67 11.15 -0.83
CA TRP A 265 1.20 10.11 0.04
C TRP A 265 0.17 9.04 0.35
N ARG A 266 -1.07 9.43 0.67
CA ARG A 266 -2.18 8.47 0.89
C ARG A 266 -2.35 7.53 -0.30
N ASN A 267 -2.34 8.07 -1.51
CA ASN A 267 -2.44 7.27 -2.73
C ASN A 267 -1.22 6.36 -2.92
N ALA A 268 -0.01 6.87 -2.72
CA ALA A 268 1.22 6.09 -2.80
C ALA A 268 1.23 4.93 -1.79
N ARG A 269 0.79 5.17 -0.55
CA ARG A 269 0.62 4.13 0.48
C ARG A 269 -0.37 3.05 0.04
N SER A 270 -1.50 3.45 -0.51
CA SER A 270 -2.50 2.51 -1.04
C SER A 270 -1.95 1.65 -2.19
N CYS A 271 -0.94 2.14 -2.91
CA CYS A 271 -0.18 1.37 -3.90
C CYS A 271 0.93 0.50 -3.27
N GLY A 272 1.21 0.64 -1.98
CA GLY A 272 2.20 -0.16 -1.25
C GLY A 272 3.54 0.54 -1.01
N ALA A 273 3.66 1.85 -1.22
CA ALA A 273 4.89 2.59 -0.95
C ALA A 273 5.31 2.47 0.53
N ARG A 274 6.60 2.23 0.78
CA ARG A 274 7.19 1.98 2.11
C ARG A 274 8.20 3.04 2.53
N CYS A 275 8.71 3.83 1.60
CA CYS A 275 9.53 4.99 1.87
C CYS A 275 9.21 6.13 0.92
N LEU A 276 9.63 7.33 1.29
CA LEU A 276 9.37 8.56 0.56
C LEU A 276 10.66 9.33 0.34
N VAL A 277 10.95 9.68 -0.90
CA VAL A 277 12.05 10.56 -1.27
C VAL A 277 11.45 11.92 -1.64
N ILE A 278 11.89 12.98 -0.98
CA ILE A 278 11.40 14.34 -1.21
C ILE A 278 12.55 15.25 -1.62
N ALA A 279 12.44 15.90 -2.77
CA ALA A 279 13.32 16.99 -3.15
C ALA A 279 12.68 18.32 -2.70
N ARG A 280 13.32 19.03 -1.74
CA ARG A 280 12.90 20.37 -1.30
C ARG A 280 14.02 21.10 -0.56
N VAL A 281 13.95 22.41 -0.49
CA VAL A 281 14.76 23.18 0.45
C VAL A 281 14.10 23.09 1.83
N VAL A 282 14.88 22.80 2.87
CA VAL A 282 14.44 22.85 4.27
C VAL A 282 15.38 23.82 5.01
N GLU A 283 14.84 24.96 5.42
CA GLU A 283 15.60 26.02 6.10
C GLU A 283 15.40 25.97 7.62
N THR A 284 14.29 25.37 8.10
CA THR A 284 13.96 25.31 9.53
C THR A 284 13.45 23.94 9.95
N ARG A 285 13.48 23.66 11.27
CA ARG A 285 12.96 22.41 11.84
C ARG A 285 11.43 22.33 11.79
N GLU A 286 10.75 23.47 11.87
CA GLU A 286 9.29 23.57 11.78
C GLU A 286 8.76 23.07 10.44
N GLU A 287 9.55 23.22 9.37
CA GLU A 287 9.21 22.63 8.06
C GLU A 287 9.23 21.10 8.06
N LEU A 288 10.04 20.48 8.92
CA LEU A 288 10.03 19.03 9.13
C LEU A 288 8.80 18.56 9.91
N ASP A 289 8.32 19.38 10.85
CA ASP A 289 7.10 19.07 11.60
C ASP A 289 5.88 19.03 10.65
N GLY A 290 5.80 19.97 9.72
CA GLY A 290 4.78 19.93 8.66
C GLY A 290 4.83 18.66 7.80
N LEU A 291 6.01 18.06 7.60
CA LEU A 291 6.11 16.74 6.94
C LEU A 291 5.60 15.61 7.83
N ARG A 292 5.89 15.65 9.15
CA ARG A 292 5.40 14.64 10.11
C ARG A 292 3.88 14.65 10.23
N ASP A 293 3.27 15.82 10.17
CA ASP A 293 1.81 15.99 10.25
C ASP A 293 1.10 15.33 9.06
N VAL A 294 1.70 15.34 7.87
CA VAL A 294 1.08 14.84 6.63
C VAL A 294 1.56 13.46 6.20
N VAL A 295 2.66 12.97 6.79
CA VAL A 295 3.19 11.61 6.60
C VAL A 295 3.23 10.91 7.95
N PRO A 296 2.13 10.28 8.39
CA PRO A 296 2.08 9.60 9.68
C PRO A 296 3.17 8.52 9.80
N GLY A 297 3.88 8.53 10.93
CA GLY A 297 4.97 7.59 11.20
C GLY A 297 6.28 7.91 10.48
N ALA A 298 6.43 9.14 9.96
CA ALA A 298 7.65 9.59 9.28
C ALA A 298 8.88 9.54 10.21
N ASP A 299 9.87 8.75 9.80
CA ASP A 299 11.23 8.77 10.30
C ASP A 299 12.05 9.58 9.28
N ILE A 300 12.24 10.87 9.57
CA ILE A 300 12.78 11.83 8.61
C ILE A 300 14.29 11.87 8.73
N VAL A 301 14.96 11.68 7.59
CA VAL A 301 16.40 11.89 7.43
C VAL A 301 16.63 12.99 6.41
N VAL A 302 17.29 14.06 6.84
CA VAL A 302 17.64 15.20 5.98
C VAL A 302 19.04 15.02 5.42
N VAL A 303 19.14 14.90 4.10
CA VAL A 303 20.40 14.86 3.36
C VAL A 303 20.61 16.22 2.71
N ARG A 304 21.59 16.98 3.20
CA ARG A 304 21.99 18.24 2.58
C ARG A 304 22.99 17.98 1.46
N LEU A 305 22.58 18.30 0.24
CA LEU A 305 23.48 18.36 -0.90
C LEU A 305 24.20 19.71 -0.88
N ALA A 306 25.54 19.69 -1.01
CA ALA A 306 26.35 20.88 -1.04
C ALA A 306 27.22 20.93 -2.31
N ALA A 307 27.49 22.13 -2.75
CA ALA A 307 28.44 22.42 -3.83
C ALA A 307 29.08 23.79 -3.59
N SER A 308 30.26 23.99 -4.14
CA SER A 308 30.94 25.30 -4.09
C SER A 308 30.13 26.38 -4.84
N LEU A 309 30.23 27.62 -4.39
CA LEU A 309 29.51 28.74 -5.02
C LEU A 309 29.78 28.87 -6.52
N PRO A 310 31.02 28.69 -7.02
CA PRO A 310 31.29 28.70 -8.45
C PRO A 310 30.50 27.64 -9.22
N VAL A 311 30.46 26.39 -8.70
CA VAL A 311 29.73 25.29 -9.34
C VAL A 311 28.22 25.52 -9.31
N LEU A 312 27.68 26.03 -8.20
CA LEU A 312 26.25 26.43 -8.13
C LEU A 312 25.91 27.48 -9.15
N ALA A 313 26.77 28.53 -9.26
CA ALA A 313 26.55 29.61 -10.20
C ALA A 313 26.61 29.15 -11.67
N GLU A 314 27.54 28.22 -11.98
CA GLU A 314 27.62 27.62 -13.32
C GLU A 314 26.38 26.81 -13.66
N ARG A 315 25.96 25.90 -12.76
CA ARG A 315 24.75 25.07 -12.95
C ARG A 315 23.48 25.90 -13.07
N VAL A 316 23.35 26.98 -12.30
CA VAL A 316 22.23 27.95 -12.41
C VAL A 316 22.25 28.62 -13.77
N ARG A 317 23.40 29.10 -14.27
CA ARG A 317 23.51 29.71 -15.59
C ARG A 317 23.17 28.76 -16.74
N MET A 318 23.50 27.49 -16.61
CA MET A 318 23.13 26.48 -17.62
C MET A 318 21.63 26.23 -17.69
N ARG A 319 20.95 26.28 -16.55
CA ARG A 319 19.51 25.99 -16.44
C ARG A 319 18.60 27.18 -16.70
N GLU A 320 18.97 28.34 -16.15
CA GLU A 320 18.14 29.54 -16.16
C GLU A 320 18.54 30.49 -17.26
N ARG A 321 17.53 31.06 -17.93
CA ARG A 321 17.72 32.08 -18.95
C ARG A 321 16.75 33.26 -18.71
N GLY A 322 17.21 34.51 -18.96
CA GLY A 322 16.36 35.67 -18.83
C GLY A 322 16.33 36.33 -17.45
N HIS A 323 15.23 37.00 -17.11
CA HIS A 323 15.13 37.87 -15.91
C HIS A 323 15.24 37.16 -14.56
N GLY A 324 15.03 35.84 -14.51
CA GLY A 324 15.13 35.06 -13.28
C GLY A 324 16.57 34.71 -12.85
N LEU A 325 17.53 34.80 -13.76
CA LEU A 325 18.91 34.34 -13.54
C LEU A 325 19.59 35.02 -12.34
N GLU A 326 19.54 36.32 -12.25
CA GLU A 326 20.19 37.07 -11.15
C GLU A 326 19.55 36.75 -9.80
N TRP A 327 18.23 36.57 -9.76
CA TRP A 327 17.52 36.17 -8.55
C TRP A 327 17.97 34.77 -8.11
N HIS A 328 18.03 33.81 -9.02
CA HIS A 328 18.46 32.44 -8.71
C HIS A 328 19.92 32.38 -8.25
N LEU A 329 20.81 33.16 -8.85
CA LEU A 329 22.23 33.24 -8.43
C LEU A 329 22.37 33.80 -7.02
N ARG A 330 21.64 34.88 -6.68
CA ARG A 330 21.63 35.42 -5.31
C ARG A 330 21.05 34.42 -4.34
N ARG A 331 19.89 33.83 -4.66
CA ARG A 331 19.22 32.87 -3.80
C ARG A 331 20.06 31.61 -3.56
N ALA A 332 20.80 31.15 -4.56
CA ALA A 332 21.71 30.03 -4.40
C ALA A 332 22.80 30.31 -3.36
N ALA A 333 23.40 31.50 -3.40
CA ALA A 333 24.44 31.86 -2.42
C ALA A 333 23.87 32.12 -1.01
N GLU A 334 22.68 32.74 -0.92
CA GLU A 334 21.97 32.95 0.36
C GLU A 334 21.63 31.63 1.01
N LEU A 335 21.01 30.70 0.25
CA LEU A 335 20.64 29.39 0.74
C LEU A 335 21.85 28.55 1.14
N ALA A 336 22.95 28.58 0.39
CA ALA A 336 24.15 27.85 0.74
C ALA A 336 24.64 28.24 2.14
N ARG A 337 24.67 29.55 2.46
CA ARG A 337 25.06 30.07 3.76
C ARG A 337 24.03 29.78 4.85
N ALA A 338 22.72 29.99 4.56
CA ALA A 338 21.64 29.78 5.51
C ALA A 338 21.59 28.31 5.97
N LEU A 339 21.65 27.37 5.02
CA LEU A 339 21.63 25.93 5.32
C LEU A 339 22.86 25.47 6.08
N GLU A 340 24.05 26.04 5.78
CA GLU A 340 25.27 25.77 6.54
C GLU A 340 25.17 26.25 7.99
N GLN A 341 24.57 27.44 8.20
CA GLN A 341 24.35 28.00 9.54
C GLN A 341 23.26 27.26 10.32
N ALA A 342 22.19 26.84 9.65
CA ALA A 342 21.08 26.12 10.28
C ALA A 342 21.49 24.72 10.75
N ALA A 343 22.37 24.04 10.00
CA ALA A 343 22.95 22.72 10.33
C ALA A 343 21.90 21.70 10.82
N ILE A 344 20.80 21.59 10.07
CA ILE A 344 19.67 20.70 10.43
C ILE A 344 19.74 19.33 9.78
N GLU A 345 20.69 19.14 8.88
CA GLU A 345 20.91 17.88 8.18
C GLU A 345 21.45 16.77 9.09
N ASP A 346 21.02 15.55 8.81
CA ASP A 346 21.57 14.32 9.41
C ASP A 346 22.80 13.82 8.62
N CYS A 347 22.84 14.16 7.32
CA CYS A 347 23.93 13.76 6.43
C CYS A 347 24.26 14.89 5.44
N LEU A 348 25.56 15.17 5.28
CA LEU A 348 26.09 16.07 4.26
C LEU A 348 26.70 15.26 3.12
N VAL A 349 26.32 15.59 1.88
CA VAL A 349 26.85 14.98 0.66
C VAL A 349 27.32 16.07 -0.31
N GLN A 350 28.58 15.98 -0.74
CA GLN A 350 29.17 16.89 -1.70
C GLN A 350 28.82 16.46 -3.13
N THR A 351 28.52 17.45 -3.98
CA THR A 351 28.17 17.18 -5.39
C THR A 351 29.22 17.73 -6.38
N ASP A 352 30.24 18.43 -5.89
CA ASP A 352 31.32 18.95 -6.73
C ASP A 352 32.18 17.81 -7.25
N GLY A 353 32.38 17.77 -8.57
CA GLY A 353 33.22 16.75 -9.20
C GLY A 353 32.62 15.35 -9.24
N HIS A 354 31.41 15.14 -8.72
CA HIS A 354 30.73 13.85 -8.72
C HIS A 354 29.60 13.81 -9.73
N ALA A 355 29.46 12.66 -10.40
CA ALA A 355 28.31 12.39 -11.27
C ALA A 355 27.07 12.10 -10.41
N VAL A 356 25.87 12.40 -10.94
CA VAL A 356 24.59 12.18 -10.24
C VAL A 356 24.44 10.74 -9.72
N PRO A 357 24.78 9.67 -10.50
CA PRO A 357 24.70 8.31 -10.00
C PRO A 357 25.64 8.00 -8.81
N GLU A 358 26.78 8.67 -8.72
CA GLU A 358 27.73 8.49 -7.59
C GLU A 358 27.15 9.09 -6.32
N VAL A 359 26.59 10.29 -6.43
CA VAL A 359 25.91 10.99 -5.32
C VAL A 359 24.70 10.19 -4.83
N ALA A 360 23.87 9.67 -5.75
CA ALA A 360 22.73 8.86 -5.42
C ALA A 360 23.12 7.56 -4.71
N ARG A 361 24.17 6.88 -5.19
CA ARG A 361 24.73 5.68 -4.56
C ARG A 361 25.20 5.96 -3.13
N GLU A 362 25.95 7.04 -2.91
CA GLU A 362 26.40 7.46 -1.58
C GLU A 362 25.20 7.63 -0.63
N ILE A 363 24.12 8.28 -1.07
CA ILE A 363 22.91 8.47 -0.27
C ILE A 363 22.26 7.13 0.07
N ILE A 364 22.13 6.24 -0.90
CA ILE A 364 21.54 4.92 -0.71
C ILE A 364 22.34 4.13 0.31
N GLU A 365 23.66 4.08 0.17
CA GLU A 365 24.54 3.28 1.04
C GLU A 365 24.66 3.85 2.45
N ARG A 366 24.82 5.17 2.60
CA ARG A 366 25.07 5.82 3.88
C ARG A 366 23.80 6.12 4.68
N VAL A 367 22.69 6.36 3.99
CA VAL A 367 21.46 6.86 4.60
C VAL A 367 20.33 5.85 4.49
N MET A 368 19.99 5.42 3.28
CA MET A 368 18.77 4.64 3.10
C MET A 368 18.93 3.20 3.57
N ARG A 369 20.01 2.54 3.20
CA ARG A 369 20.26 1.14 3.57
C ARG A 369 20.25 0.88 5.06
N PRO A 370 20.90 1.72 5.92
CA PRO A 370 20.84 1.55 7.37
C PRO A 370 19.47 1.87 8.00
N ALA A 371 18.71 2.80 7.39
CA ALA A 371 17.46 3.30 7.93
C ALA A 371 16.23 2.49 7.47
N LEU A 372 16.32 1.80 6.31
CA LEU A 372 15.24 0.96 5.81
C LEU A 372 15.06 -0.29 6.67
N PRO A 373 13.81 -0.79 6.80
CA PRO A 373 13.57 -2.12 7.34
C PRO A 373 14.39 -3.19 6.62
N GLY A 374 14.85 -4.22 7.35
CA GLY A 374 15.82 -5.20 6.84
C GLY A 374 15.40 -5.92 5.57
N ASP A 375 14.09 -6.12 5.36
CA ASP A 375 13.52 -6.67 4.12
C ASP A 375 13.76 -5.75 2.92
N LEU A 376 13.57 -4.44 3.09
CA LEU A 376 13.82 -3.45 2.03
C LEU A 376 15.32 -3.16 1.87
N ALA A 377 16.06 -3.11 2.96
CA ALA A 377 17.51 -2.91 2.93
C ALA A 377 18.22 -4.04 2.16
N SER A 378 17.74 -5.28 2.27
CA SER A 378 18.28 -6.44 1.54
C SER A 378 18.05 -6.39 0.03
N MET A 379 17.08 -5.61 -0.44
CA MET A 379 16.83 -5.41 -1.88
C MET A 379 17.86 -4.49 -2.52
N LEU A 380 18.60 -3.70 -1.73
CA LEU A 380 19.61 -2.75 -2.18
C LEU A 380 21.03 -3.36 -2.25
N THR A 381 21.13 -4.67 -2.24
CA THR A 381 22.40 -5.41 -2.41
C THR A 381 22.70 -5.73 -3.91
#